data_e68be975308693d1a1834b6c7186d4eb
#
_entry.id   e68be975308693d1a1834b6c7186d4eb
#
_cell.length_a   1.000
_cell.length_b   1.000
_cell.length_c   1.000
_cell.angle_alpha   90.00
_cell.angle_beta   90.00
_cell.angle_gamma   90.00
#
_symmetry.space_group_name_H-M   'P 1'
#
loop_
_entity.id
_entity.type
_entity.pdbx_description
1 polymer ?
#
loop_
_entity_poly.entity_id
_entity_poly.type
_entity_poly.pdbx_seq_one_letter_code
_entity_poly.pdbx_strand_id
1 'polypeptide(L)'
;RMILKKAIFGVDKNPMAVELAKTALWLHTFTVGAPLSFLDHHLQVGDSLHGERLPTVQSGLQVLGALLLQSEFDRLGRAARNLAQVADLTDVDIAEARLSKELAEAAAADMAPLQAVLDFWRALRWLIPGWPVDKAAKLAKLLPNVDGQPHPWLQGIAQLLNPGVNLVAVLGAGQLPGTGAAVQAANDLMQQARALARGESFFHWWTAFPTVF
;
A
#
# COMPACT_ATOMS: atom_id res chain seq x y z
N ARG A 1 -8.30 -16.47 -22.30
CA ARG A 1 -7.12 -16.24 -21.48
C ARG A 1 -6.59 -14.79 -21.59
N MET A 2 -6.40 -14.25 -22.80
CA MET A 2 -5.97 -12.84 -22.98
C MET A 2 -6.90 -11.83 -22.29
N ILE A 3 -8.22 -12.04 -22.36
CA ILE A 3 -9.19 -11.20 -21.66
C ILE A 3 -9.00 -11.26 -20.14
N LEU A 4 -8.77 -12.44 -19.58
CA LEU A 4 -8.47 -12.62 -18.16
C LEU A 4 -7.27 -11.80 -17.72
N LYS A 5 -6.17 -11.88 -18.45
CA LYS A 5 -4.94 -11.16 -18.13
C LYS A 5 -5.03 -9.63 -18.25
N LYS A 6 -5.96 -9.11 -19.05
CA LYS A 6 -6.04 -7.67 -19.36
C LYS A 6 -7.25 -6.97 -18.74
N ALA A 7 -8.28 -7.71 -18.35
CA ALA A 7 -9.56 -7.11 -18.01
C ALA A 7 -10.17 -7.59 -16.68
N ILE A 8 -9.65 -8.65 -16.06
CA ILE A 8 -10.24 -9.17 -14.81
C ILE A 8 -9.27 -8.94 -13.66
N PHE A 9 -9.71 -8.08 -12.73
CA PHE A 9 -9.05 -7.81 -11.47
C PHE A 9 -10.08 -7.96 -10.35
N GLY A 10 -9.65 -8.55 -9.24
CA GLY A 10 -10.56 -8.80 -8.13
C GLY A 10 -9.85 -8.81 -6.79
N VAL A 11 -10.60 -8.49 -5.77
CA VAL A 11 -10.16 -8.53 -4.39
C VAL A 11 -11.26 -9.10 -3.51
N ASP A 12 -10.88 -9.94 -2.56
CA ASP A 12 -11.76 -10.45 -1.53
C ASP A 12 -11.02 -10.51 -0.19
N LYS A 13 -11.71 -10.21 0.89
CA LYS A 13 -11.12 -10.27 2.25
C LYS A 13 -10.83 -11.71 2.69
N ASN A 14 -11.53 -12.68 2.12
CA ASN A 14 -11.36 -14.09 2.43
C ASN A 14 -10.32 -14.73 1.50
N PRO A 15 -9.13 -15.14 2.00
CA PRO A 15 -8.10 -15.76 1.16
C PRO A 15 -8.58 -17.06 0.49
N MET A 16 -9.48 -17.82 1.12
CA MET A 16 -10.03 -19.03 0.52
C MET A 16 -10.91 -18.70 -0.70
N ALA A 17 -11.69 -17.61 -0.63
CA ALA A 17 -12.50 -17.17 -1.77
C ALA A 17 -11.62 -16.76 -2.95
N VAL A 18 -10.50 -16.09 -2.69
CA VAL A 18 -9.52 -15.72 -3.73
C VAL A 18 -8.93 -16.97 -4.39
N GLU A 19 -8.50 -17.96 -3.61
CA GLU A 19 -7.93 -19.20 -4.17
C GLU A 19 -8.96 -20.03 -4.95
N LEU A 20 -10.21 -20.08 -4.49
CA LEU A 20 -11.30 -20.71 -5.23
C LEU A 20 -11.58 -19.98 -6.55
N ALA A 21 -11.58 -18.65 -6.53
CA ALA A 21 -11.79 -17.85 -7.74
C ALA A 21 -10.65 -18.06 -8.75
N LYS A 22 -9.38 -18.08 -8.31
CA LYS A 22 -8.23 -18.41 -9.16
C LYS A 22 -8.40 -19.77 -9.80
N THR A 23 -8.73 -20.80 -8.99
CA THR A 23 -8.93 -22.17 -9.46
C THR A 23 -10.07 -22.26 -10.47
N ALA A 24 -11.21 -21.63 -10.18
CA ALA A 24 -12.37 -21.64 -11.07
C ALA A 24 -12.05 -20.98 -12.43
N LEU A 25 -11.43 -19.80 -12.41
CA LEU A 25 -11.03 -19.09 -13.62
C LEU A 25 -9.96 -19.86 -14.41
N TRP A 26 -9.02 -20.49 -13.72
CA TRP A 26 -8.01 -21.33 -14.35
C TRP A 26 -8.65 -22.54 -15.06
N LEU A 27 -9.58 -23.24 -14.41
CA LEU A 27 -10.31 -24.36 -15.01
C LEU A 27 -11.10 -23.95 -16.25
N HIS A 28 -11.75 -22.78 -16.22
CA HIS A 28 -12.49 -22.24 -17.38
C HIS A 28 -11.58 -21.87 -18.56
N THR A 29 -10.32 -21.51 -18.29
CA THR A 29 -9.38 -21.05 -19.31
C THR A 29 -8.21 -22.03 -19.48
N PHE A 30 -8.40 -23.25 -19.00
CA PHE A 30 -7.36 -24.27 -18.99
C PHE A 30 -6.65 -24.40 -20.35
N THR A 31 -5.35 -24.23 -20.31
CA THR A 31 -4.45 -24.46 -21.42
C THR A 31 -3.34 -25.38 -20.90
N VAL A 32 -3.08 -26.47 -21.60
CA VAL A 32 -2.02 -27.42 -21.24
C VAL A 32 -0.69 -26.68 -21.06
N GLY A 33 -0.05 -26.86 -19.90
CA GLY A 33 1.23 -26.24 -19.56
C GLY A 33 1.15 -24.85 -18.92
N ALA A 34 -0.03 -24.24 -18.79
CA ALA A 34 -0.16 -22.94 -18.17
C ALA A 34 -0.25 -23.02 -16.64
N PRO A 35 0.62 -22.33 -15.88
CA PRO A 35 0.57 -22.31 -14.44
C PRO A 35 -0.66 -21.52 -13.91
N LEU A 36 -1.13 -21.88 -12.71
CA LEU A 36 -2.18 -21.15 -11.99
C LEU A 36 -1.71 -19.75 -11.54
N SER A 37 -0.43 -19.61 -11.31
CA SER A 37 0.22 -18.39 -10.78
C SER A 37 0.01 -17.12 -11.61
N PHE A 38 -0.40 -17.24 -12.88
CA PHE A 38 -0.68 -16.06 -13.70
C PHE A 38 -1.85 -15.20 -13.16
N LEU A 39 -2.69 -15.73 -12.27
CA LEU A 39 -3.80 -15.01 -11.64
C LEU A 39 -3.41 -14.32 -10.31
N ASP A 40 -2.21 -14.55 -9.80
CA ASP A 40 -1.81 -14.03 -8.49
C ASP A 40 -1.76 -12.49 -8.42
N HIS A 41 -1.48 -11.83 -9.55
CA HIS A 41 -1.50 -10.37 -9.63
C HIS A 41 -2.86 -9.80 -10.05
N HIS A 42 -3.82 -10.63 -10.39
CA HIS A 42 -5.16 -10.23 -10.80
C HIS A 42 -6.18 -10.39 -9.69
N LEU A 43 -6.01 -11.43 -8.86
CA LEU A 43 -6.89 -11.75 -7.75
C LEU A 43 -6.10 -11.70 -6.44
N GLN A 44 -6.40 -10.73 -5.61
CA GLN A 44 -5.66 -10.45 -4.41
C GLN A 44 -6.53 -10.50 -3.16
N VAL A 45 -5.91 -10.75 -2.02
CA VAL A 45 -6.57 -10.74 -0.71
C VAL A 45 -6.52 -9.33 -0.14
N GLY A 46 -7.67 -8.81 0.31
CA GLY A 46 -7.74 -7.51 0.96
C GLY A 46 -9.17 -7.02 1.14
N ASP A 47 -9.33 -5.97 1.93
CA ASP A 47 -10.62 -5.31 2.11
C ASP A 47 -10.75 -4.15 1.11
N SER A 48 -11.57 -4.33 0.08
CA SER A 48 -11.75 -3.37 -1.02
C SER A 48 -12.31 -2.01 -0.60
N LEU A 49 -12.90 -1.93 0.59
CA LEU A 49 -13.50 -0.70 1.13
C LEU A 49 -12.51 0.08 2.00
N HIS A 50 -11.49 -0.58 2.53
CA HIS A 50 -10.50 0.00 3.42
C HIS A 50 -9.20 0.33 2.70
N GLY A 51 -9.31 1.19 1.67
CA GLY A 51 -8.17 1.68 0.90
C GLY A 51 -8.11 3.20 0.83
N GLU A 52 -7.00 3.70 0.32
CA GLU A 52 -6.77 5.13 0.07
C GLU A 52 -6.41 5.37 -1.39
N ARG A 53 -6.77 6.56 -1.88
CA ARG A 53 -6.41 7.01 -3.22
C ARG A 53 -5.12 7.83 -3.15
N LEU A 54 -4.15 7.51 -3.97
CA LEU A 54 -2.87 8.19 -3.99
C LEU A 54 -2.97 9.73 -4.12
N PRO A 55 -3.79 10.31 -5.03
CA PRO A 55 -3.92 11.76 -5.13
C PRO A 55 -4.48 12.40 -3.85
N THR A 56 -5.37 11.72 -3.14
CA THR A 56 -5.94 12.21 -1.87
C THR A 56 -4.89 12.27 -0.78
N VAL A 57 -4.07 11.21 -0.66
CA VAL A 57 -2.99 11.15 0.32
C VAL A 57 -1.91 12.19 0.01
N GLN A 58 -1.53 12.32 -1.27
CA GLN A 58 -0.58 13.35 -1.71
C GLN A 58 -1.03 14.76 -1.34
N SER A 59 -2.27 15.11 -1.65
CA SER A 59 -2.83 16.43 -1.30
C SER A 59 -2.84 16.66 0.21
N GLY A 60 -3.21 15.64 0.99
CA GLY A 60 -3.19 15.72 2.45
C GLY A 60 -1.79 15.88 3.03
N LEU A 61 -0.81 15.16 2.52
CA LEU A 61 0.60 15.30 2.92
C LEU A 61 1.15 16.69 2.61
N GLN A 62 0.83 17.26 1.43
CA GLN A 62 1.23 18.62 1.06
C GLN A 62 0.70 19.67 2.05
N VAL A 63 -0.56 19.54 2.46
CA VAL A 63 -1.17 20.44 3.47
C VAL A 63 -0.44 20.37 4.81
N LEU A 64 0.08 19.19 5.17
CA LEU A 64 0.82 18.96 6.41
C LEU A 64 2.32 19.28 6.29
N GLY A 65 2.79 19.75 5.12
CA GLY A 65 4.19 20.10 4.86
C GLY A 65 5.10 18.93 4.47
N ALA A 66 4.56 17.75 4.30
CA ALA A 66 5.29 16.59 3.78
C ALA A 66 5.05 16.43 2.27
N LEU A 67 6.07 16.00 1.53
CA LEU A 67 6.00 15.80 0.09
C LEU A 67 6.33 14.35 -0.25
N LEU A 68 5.56 13.79 -1.17
CA LEU A 68 6.00 12.60 -1.91
C LEU A 68 6.97 13.06 -3.00
N LEU A 69 8.14 12.45 -3.03
CA LEU A 69 9.18 12.78 -4.00
C LEU A 69 8.81 12.24 -5.38
N GLN A 70 9.34 12.88 -6.44
CA GLN A 70 9.17 12.42 -7.83
C GLN A 70 9.61 10.96 -8.01
N SER A 71 10.64 10.53 -7.27
CA SER A 71 11.12 9.14 -7.26
C SER A 71 10.04 8.10 -6.94
N GLU A 72 9.02 8.46 -6.15
CA GLU A 72 7.94 7.54 -5.79
C GLU A 72 6.94 7.37 -6.95
N PHE A 73 6.71 8.43 -7.72
CA PHE A 73 5.92 8.34 -8.96
C PHE A 73 6.67 7.56 -10.05
N ASP A 74 8.00 7.69 -10.10
CA ASP A 74 8.83 6.91 -11.02
C ASP A 74 8.79 5.41 -10.68
N ARG A 75 8.71 5.05 -9.39
CA ARG A 75 8.50 3.66 -8.93
C ARG A 75 7.15 3.12 -9.38
N LEU A 76 6.08 3.90 -9.21
CA LEU A 76 4.74 3.53 -9.70
C LEU A 76 4.77 3.28 -11.22
N GLY A 77 5.42 4.16 -11.96
CA GLY A 77 5.59 3.99 -13.41
C GLY A 77 6.40 2.75 -13.81
N ARG A 78 7.43 2.38 -13.04
CA ARG A 78 8.18 1.12 -13.28
C ARG A 78 7.32 -0.11 -12.99
N ALA A 79 6.64 -0.13 -11.86
CA ALA A 79 5.75 -1.25 -11.50
C ALA A 79 4.64 -1.44 -12.53
N ALA A 80 4.03 -0.35 -13.00
CA ALA A 80 3.03 -0.40 -14.06
C ALA A 80 3.59 -1.00 -15.36
N ARG A 81 4.81 -0.61 -15.77
CA ARG A 81 5.47 -1.20 -16.94
C ARG A 81 5.78 -2.69 -16.76
N ASN A 82 6.30 -3.09 -15.60
CA ASN A 82 6.59 -4.49 -15.31
C ASN A 82 5.31 -5.35 -15.38
N LEU A 83 4.22 -4.89 -14.78
CA LEU A 83 2.94 -5.61 -14.83
C LEU A 83 2.30 -5.59 -16.23
N ALA A 84 2.49 -4.52 -17.02
CA ALA A 84 2.06 -4.51 -18.42
C ALA A 84 2.82 -5.56 -19.23
N GLN A 85 4.12 -5.74 -19.02
CA GLN A 85 4.89 -6.82 -19.64
C GLN A 85 4.38 -8.20 -19.21
N VAL A 86 4.07 -8.40 -17.94
CA VAL A 86 3.44 -9.65 -17.46
C VAL A 86 2.13 -9.95 -18.19
N ALA A 87 1.31 -8.92 -18.44
CA ALA A 87 0.04 -9.09 -19.16
C ALA A 87 0.22 -9.49 -20.64
N ASP A 88 1.37 -9.19 -21.23
CA ASP A 88 1.69 -9.54 -22.62
C ASP A 88 2.36 -10.94 -22.78
N LEU A 89 2.90 -11.50 -21.69
CA LEU A 89 3.46 -12.86 -21.69
C LEU A 89 2.35 -13.91 -21.84
N THR A 90 2.65 -14.98 -22.57
CA THR A 90 1.68 -16.07 -22.78
C THR A 90 1.65 -17.09 -21.66
N ASP A 91 2.74 -17.17 -20.86
CA ASP A 91 3.00 -18.16 -19.81
C ASP A 91 2.77 -19.60 -20.26
N VAL A 92 3.08 -19.88 -21.50
CA VAL A 92 3.00 -21.25 -22.07
C VAL A 92 4.30 -22.00 -21.80
N ASP A 93 5.41 -21.28 -21.72
CA ASP A 93 6.73 -21.83 -21.45
C ASP A 93 7.12 -21.55 -19.97
N ILE A 94 7.91 -22.46 -19.40
CA ILE A 94 8.46 -22.34 -18.04
C ILE A 94 9.32 -21.08 -17.90
N ALA A 95 10.05 -20.69 -18.95
CA ALA A 95 10.87 -19.49 -18.96
C ALA A 95 10.01 -18.22 -18.89
N GLU A 96 8.91 -18.15 -19.65
CA GLU A 96 7.96 -17.03 -19.56
C GLU A 96 7.27 -16.97 -18.21
N ALA A 97 6.90 -18.11 -17.62
CA ALA A 97 6.29 -18.16 -16.30
C ALA A 97 7.24 -17.66 -15.19
N ARG A 98 8.54 -17.97 -15.31
CA ARG A 98 9.58 -17.43 -14.40
C ARG A 98 9.73 -15.92 -14.57
N LEU A 99 9.84 -15.44 -15.81
CA LEU A 99 9.94 -14.01 -16.10
C LEU A 99 8.71 -13.25 -15.59
N SER A 100 7.51 -13.79 -15.79
CA SER A 100 6.26 -13.23 -15.28
C SER A 100 6.30 -13.06 -13.75
N LYS A 101 6.80 -14.08 -13.04
CA LYS A 101 6.95 -14.03 -11.58
C LYS A 101 7.98 -12.99 -11.16
N GLU A 102 9.15 -12.95 -11.77
CA GLU A 102 10.21 -11.99 -11.46
C GLU A 102 9.76 -10.54 -11.67
N LEU A 103 9.06 -10.26 -12.77
CA LEU A 103 8.51 -8.93 -13.05
C LEU A 103 7.44 -8.52 -12.05
N ALA A 104 6.57 -9.45 -11.63
CA ALA A 104 5.54 -9.19 -10.64
C ALA A 104 6.15 -8.94 -9.24
N GLU A 105 7.17 -9.71 -8.85
CA GLU A 105 7.89 -9.51 -7.59
C GLU A 105 8.63 -8.16 -7.58
N ALA A 106 9.26 -7.77 -8.69
CA ALA A 106 9.90 -6.47 -8.84
C ALA A 106 8.88 -5.32 -8.74
N ALA A 107 7.72 -5.47 -9.37
CA ALA A 107 6.63 -4.49 -9.26
C ALA A 107 6.12 -4.36 -7.81
N ALA A 108 5.94 -5.48 -7.11
CA ALA A 108 5.53 -5.47 -5.70
C ALA A 108 6.57 -4.78 -4.80
N ALA A 109 7.86 -5.05 -5.04
CA ALA A 109 8.95 -4.39 -4.31
C ALA A 109 9.00 -2.87 -4.56
N ASP A 110 8.79 -2.43 -5.80
CA ASP A 110 8.71 -1.00 -6.14
C ASP A 110 7.50 -0.32 -5.46
N MET A 111 6.38 -1.05 -5.25
CA MET A 111 5.17 -0.49 -4.64
C MET A 111 5.15 -0.54 -3.11
N ALA A 112 5.90 -1.44 -2.49
CA ALA A 112 5.84 -1.66 -1.04
C ALA A 112 6.06 -0.38 -0.20
N PRO A 113 7.01 0.53 -0.50
CA PRO A 113 7.17 1.77 0.28
C PRO A 113 5.98 2.71 0.14
N LEU A 114 5.39 2.82 -1.05
CA LEU A 114 4.22 3.66 -1.29
C LEU A 114 2.99 3.06 -0.62
N GLN A 115 2.83 1.75 -0.65
CA GLN A 115 1.77 1.06 0.08
C GLN A 115 1.87 1.33 1.58
N ALA A 116 3.08 1.33 2.16
CA ALA A 116 3.28 1.67 3.57
C ALA A 116 2.82 3.09 3.92
N VAL A 117 2.96 4.06 3.00
CA VAL A 117 2.43 5.42 3.16
C VAL A 117 0.90 5.42 3.15
N LEU A 118 0.29 4.70 2.22
CA LEU A 118 -1.16 4.60 2.11
C LEU A 118 -1.77 3.88 3.33
N ASP A 119 -1.14 2.79 3.77
CA ASP A 119 -1.51 2.06 5.00
C ASP A 119 -1.45 2.97 6.22
N PHE A 120 -0.35 3.71 6.38
CA PHE A 120 -0.18 4.64 7.49
C PHE A 120 -1.24 5.74 7.47
N TRP A 121 -1.50 6.34 6.29
CA TRP A 121 -2.52 7.38 6.14
C TRP A 121 -3.92 6.85 6.48
N ARG A 122 -4.26 5.66 5.98
CA ARG A 122 -5.54 5.01 6.29
C ARG A 122 -5.68 4.70 7.77
N ALA A 123 -4.62 4.20 8.39
CA ALA A 123 -4.59 3.95 9.83
C ALA A 123 -4.81 5.22 10.66
N LEU A 124 -4.18 6.34 10.28
CA LEU A 124 -4.43 7.63 10.94
C LEU A 124 -5.91 8.04 10.84
N ARG A 125 -6.55 7.84 9.70
CA ARG A 125 -8.00 8.11 9.55
C ARG A 125 -8.88 7.22 10.43
N TRP A 126 -8.38 6.05 10.77
CA TRP A 126 -9.07 5.13 11.67
C TRP A 126 -8.84 5.47 13.14
N LEU A 127 -7.60 5.77 13.50
CA LEU A 127 -7.16 6.02 14.87
C LEU A 127 -7.50 7.42 15.37
N ILE A 128 -7.58 8.40 14.46
CA ILE A 128 -7.79 9.80 14.78
C ILE A 128 -9.09 10.29 14.12
N PRO A 129 -10.23 10.30 14.83
CA PRO A 129 -11.47 10.81 14.28
C PRO A 129 -11.32 12.26 13.80
N GLY A 130 -11.68 12.51 12.54
CA GLY A 130 -11.52 13.83 11.90
C GLY A 130 -10.22 14.02 11.12
N TRP A 131 -9.35 13.01 11.04
CA TRP A 131 -8.22 13.00 10.11
C TRP A 131 -8.70 12.87 8.64
N PRO A 132 -8.07 13.53 7.65
CA PRO A 132 -6.98 14.50 7.76
C PRO A 132 -7.46 15.89 8.19
N VAL A 133 -6.56 16.63 8.83
CA VAL A 133 -6.80 18.02 9.20
C VAL A 133 -6.18 18.96 8.18
N ASP A 134 -6.79 20.09 7.95
CA ASP A 134 -6.31 21.14 7.04
C ASP A 134 -5.16 21.98 7.64
N LYS A 135 -4.90 21.85 8.95
CA LYS A 135 -3.80 22.54 9.66
C LYS A 135 -3.31 21.69 10.82
N ALA A 136 -1.99 21.66 11.02
CA ALA A 136 -1.36 20.95 12.13
C ALA A 136 -1.90 21.37 13.50
N ALA A 137 -2.25 22.67 13.68
CA ALA A 137 -2.83 23.17 14.92
C ALA A 137 -4.20 22.55 15.28
N LYS A 138 -4.93 22.01 14.30
CA LYS A 138 -6.19 21.31 14.55
C LYS A 138 -5.96 19.89 15.06
N LEU A 139 -4.81 19.29 14.77
CA LEU A 139 -4.48 17.94 15.21
C LEU A 139 -4.46 17.84 16.75
N ALA A 140 -3.94 18.87 17.43
CA ALA A 140 -3.93 18.94 18.89
C ALA A 140 -5.35 18.93 19.51
N LYS A 141 -6.37 19.38 18.76
CA LYS A 141 -7.76 19.35 19.22
C LYS A 141 -8.43 17.98 19.04
N LEU A 142 -7.91 17.17 18.13
CA LEU A 142 -8.43 15.81 17.86
C LEU A 142 -7.85 14.77 18.81
N LEU A 143 -6.66 15.02 19.34
CA LEU A 143 -5.97 14.12 20.25
C LEU A 143 -6.06 14.67 21.68
N PRO A 144 -6.91 14.10 22.55
CA PRO A 144 -7.05 14.57 23.93
C PRO A 144 -5.74 14.37 24.69
N ASN A 145 -5.51 15.22 25.68
CA ASN A 145 -4.38 15.09 26.59
C ASN A 145 -4.48 13.74 27.34
N VAL A 146 -3.32 13.14 27.57
CA VAL A 146 -3.15 11.93 28.37
C VAL A 146 -2.41 12.32 29.64
N ASP A 147 -2.96 12.03 30.81
CA ASP A 147 -2.41 12.39 32.14
C ASP A 147 -1.99 13.87 32.26
N GLY A 148 -2.81 14.76 31.67
CA GLY A 148 -2.56 16.21 31.70
C GLY A 148 -1.45 16.69 30.74
N GLN A 149 -0.83 15.79 29.97
CA GLN A 149 0.19 16.10 28.97
C GLN A 149 -0.37 15.99 27.55
N PRO A 150 0.20 16.70 26.57
CA PRO A 150 -0.16 16.53 25.17
C PRO A 150 -0.03 15.07 24.73
N HIS A 151 -0.98 14.60 23.92
CA HIS A 151 -0.97 13.21 23.44
C HIS A 151 0.38 12.90 22.74
N PRO A 152 1.07 11.79 23.06
CA PRO A 152 2.39 11.46 22.52
C PRO A 152 2.42 11.42 20.97
N TRP A 153 1.33 11.02 20.34
CA TRP A 153 1.22 10.99 18.88
C TRP A 153 1.36 12.36 18.21
N LEU A 154 1.06 13.46 18.91
CA LEU A 154 1.31 14.82 18.36
C LEU A 154 2.78 15.01 18.04
N GLN A 155 3.65 14.64 18.99
CA GLN A 155 5.10 14.72 18.79
C GLN A 155 5.57 13.71 17.73
N GLY A 156 5.05 12.49 17.76
CA GLY A 156 5.37 11.44 16.78
C GLY A 156 4.99 11.84 15.35
N ILE A 157 3.78 12.37 15.15
CA ILE A 157 3.32 12.84 13.82
C ILE A 157 4.15 14.04 13.36
N ALA A 158 4.41 15.01 14.25
CA ALA A 158 5.25 16.17 13.92
C ALA A 158 6.67 15.74 13.51
N GLN A 159 7.22 14.72 14.16
CA GLN A 159 8.52 14.16 13.81
C GLN A 159 8.51 13.47 12.45
N LEU A 160 7.49 12.69 12.14
CA LEU A 160 7.36 12.01 10.85
C LEU A 160 7.12 12.98 9.68
N LEU A 161 6.40 14.06 9.92
CA LEU A 161 6.08 15.10 8.92
C LEU A 161 7.16 16.19 8.82
N ASN A 162 8.28 16.07 9.55
CA ASN A 162 9.39 17.01 9.44
C ASN A 162 9.95 16.99 8.00
N PRO A 163 10.15 18.16 7.36
CA PRO A 163 10.69 18.22 5.99
C PRO A 163 12.05 17.53 5.79
N GLY A 164 12.83 17.34 6.85
CA GLY A 164 14.09 16.59 6.81
C GLY A 164 13.93 15.07 6.82
N VAL A 165 12.71 14.55 7.01
CA VAL A 165 12.44 13.10 7.09
C VAL A 165 11.90 12.62 5.75
N ASN A 166 12.57 11.62 5.16
CA ASN A 166 12.00 10.90 4.02
C ASN A 166 10.92 9.94 4.54
N LEU A 167 9.67 10.41 4.55
CA LEU A 167 8.53 9.67 5.09
C LEU A 167 8.36 8.29 4.42
N VAL A 168 8.54 8.21 3.11
CA VAL A 168 8.38 6.96 2.35
C VAL A 168 9.42 5.93 2.78
N ALA A 169 10.68 6.35 2.90
CA ALA A 169 11.76 5.47 3.36
C ALA A 169 11.54 5.01 4.80
N VAL A 170 11.14 5.91 5.70
CA VAL A 170 10.88 5.61 7.12
C VAL A 170 9.69 4.65 7.27
N LEU A 171 8.58 4.92 6.59
CA LEU A 171 7.42 4.05 6.63
C LEU A 171 7.70 2.70 5.94
N GLY A 172 8.46 2.68 4.85
CA GLY A 172 8.91 1.44 4.22
C GLY A 172 9.79 0.59 5.14
N ALA A 173 10.79 1.20 5.79
CA ALA A 173 11.65 0.54 6.78
C ALA A 173 10.91 0.16 8.07
N GLY A 174 9.88 0.93 8.44
CA GLY A 174 9.07 0.75 9.65
C GLY A 174 9.69 1.23 10.93
N GLN A 175 10.71 2.03 10.79
CA GLN A 175 11.43 2.60 11.93
C GLN A 175 11.99 3.97 11.56
N LEU A 176 11.73 4.95 12.41
CA LEU A 176 12.41 6.24 12.38
C LEU A 176 13.70 6.11 13.19
N PRO A 177 14.87 6.37 12.59
CA PRO A 177 16.14 6.31 13.29
C PRO A 177 16.26 7.47 14.30
N GLY A 178 17.00 7.23 15.39
CA GLY A 178 17.24 8.21 16.43
C GLY A 178 16.74 7.79 17.81
N THR A 179 16.89 8.70 18.77
CA THR A 179 16.52 8.49 20.18
C THR A 179 15.69 9.66 20.69
N GLY A 180 14.94 9.43 21.76
CA GLY A 180 14.11 10.45 22.42
C GLY A 180 12.61 10.14 22.33
N ALA A 181 11.83 10.80 23.17
CA ALA A 181 10.40 10.54 23.34
C ALA A 181 9.58 10.73 22.05
N ALA A 182 9.90 11.73 21.25
CA ALA A 182 9.21 11.98 19.98
C ALA A 182 9.47 10.89 18.93
N VAL A 183 10.72 10.38 18.86
CA VAL A 183 11.07 9.26 17.97
C VAL A 183 10.39 7.97 18.43
N GLN A 184 10.38 7.71 19.74
CA GLN A 184 9.65 6.57 20.30
C GLN A 184 8.16 6.65 19.99
N ALA A 185 7.53 7.79 20.21
CA ALA A 185 6.11 7.98 19.90
C ALA A 185 5.82 7.82 18.40
N ALA A 186 6.72 8.24 17.52
CA ALA A 186 6.60 8.01 16.07
C ALA A 186 6.68 6.51 15.73
N ASN A 187 7.63 5.80 16.33
CA ASN A 187 7.79 4.36 16.11
C ASN A 187 6.59 3.56 16.65
N ASP A 188 6.09 3.88 17.83
CA ASP A 188 4.91 3.25 18.42
C ASP A 188 3.66 3.47 17.54
N LEU A 189 3.48 4.69 17.03
CA LEU A 189 2.38 5.01 16.10
C LEU A 189 2.49 4.22 14.80
N MET A 190 3.70 4.11 14.22
CA MET A 190 3.93 3.32 13.00
C MET A 190 3.64 1.83 13.23
N GLN A 191 4.03 1.28 14.39
CA GLN A 191 3.73 -0.11 14.74
C GLN A 191 2.22 -0.34 14.87
N GLN A 192 1.49 0.55 15.54
CA GLN A 192 0.03 0.47 15.66
C GLN A 192 -0.64 0.58 14.29
N ALA A 193 -0.21 1.51 13.46
CA ALA A 193 -0.73 1.66 12.11
C ALA A 193 -0.54 0.38 11.26
N ARG A 194 0.64 -0.24 11.35
CA ARG A 194 0.93 -1.51 10.64
C ARG A 194 0.10 -2.68 11.18
N ALA A 195 -0.05 -2.76 12.49
CA ALA A 195 -0.87 -3.81 13.10
C ALA A 195 -2.32 -3.69 12.64
N LEU A 196 -2.85 -2.46 12.60
CA LEU A 196 -4.20 -2.18 12.11
C LEU A 196 -4.33 -2.51 10.61
N ALA A 197 -3.39 -2.08 9.78
CA ALA A 197 -3.41 -2.34 8.34
C ALA A 197 -3.45 -3.85 8.02
N ARG A 198 -2.69 -4.65 8.77
CA ARG A 198 -2.70 -6.12 8.66
C ARG A 198 -3.99 -6.73 9.20
N GLY A 199 -4.46 -6.30 10.37
CA GLY A 199 -5.67 -6.83 11.01
C GLY A 199 -6.93 -6.58 10.18
N GLU A 200 -7.04 -5.40 9.58
CA GLU A 200 -8.16 -5.00 8.74
C GLU A 200 -7.93 -5.31 7.24
N SER A 201 -6.77 -5.85 6.87
CA SER A 201 -6.43 -6.22 5.49
C SER A 201 -6.61 -5.04 4.52
N PHE A 202 -6.03 -3.87 4.81
CA PHE A 202 -6.15 -2.69 3.96
C PHE A 202 -5.73 -3.00 2.53
N PHE A 203 -6.48 -2.48 1.57
CA PHE A 203 -6.25 -2.74 0.16
C PHE A 203 -6.30 -1.45 -0.67
N HIS A 204 -5.18 -1.10 -1.26
CA HIS A 204 -5.05 0.13 -2.05
C HIS A 204 -5.02 -0.20 -3.54
N TRP A 205 -6.11 0.06 -4.22
CA TRP A 205 -6.30 -0.22 -5.65
C TRP A 205 -5.18 0.33 -6.54
N TRP A 206 -4.67 1.53 -6.20
CA TRP A 206 -3.60 2.21 -6.96
C TRP A 206 -2.25 1.50 -6.92
N THR A 207 -1.94 0.83 -5.83
CA THR A 207 -0.68 0.08 -5.69
C THR A 207 -0.83 -1.39 -6.07
N ALA A 208 -2.03 -1.92 -5.89
CA ALA A 208 -2.32 -3.30 -6.23
C ALA A 208 -2.48 -3.52 -7.75
N PHE A 209 -3.10 -2.56 -8.44
CA PHE A 209 -3.36 -2.63 -9.88
C PHE A 209 -2.92 -1.36 -10.61
N PRO A 210 -1.62 -1.03 -10.62
CA PRO A 210 -1.12 0.22 -11.18
C PRO A 210 -1.25 0.32 -12.71
N THR A 211 -1.63 -0.75 -13.39
CA THR A 211 -1.95 -0.76 -14.83
C THR A 211 -3.38 -0.30 -15.13
N VAL A 212 -4.23 -0.21 -14.11
CA VAL A 212 -5.66 0.17 -14.24
C VAL A 212 -5.86 1.63 -13.86
N PHE A 213 -5.04 2.16 -12.94
CA PHE A 213 -5.13 3.50 -12.35
C PHE A 213 -3.87 4.31 -12.65
#